data_2f4b57d4bdbb2a1274679c9b7eb5075a
#
_entry.id   2f4b57d4bdbb2a1274679c9b7eb5075a
#
_cell.length_a   1.000
_cell.length_b   1.000
_cell.length_c   1.000
_cell.angle_alpha   90.00
_cell.angle_beta   90.00
_cell.angle_gamma   90.00
#
_symmetry.space_group_name_H-M   'P 1'
#
loop_
_entity.id
_entity.type
_entity.pdbx_description
1 polymer ?
#
loop_
_entity_poly.entity_id
_entity_poly.type
_entity_poly.pdbx_seq_one_letter_code
_entity_poly.pdbx_strand_id
1 'polypeptide(L)'
;MNYLLYGLLLIFATQANAQTPSLLANCTRSANLLACVDPLGNAYSVATIGSTTYLRGFEVIGKRYWAQTNSRYGQLTFFTGLASDGEAWVGYTRRVGWTTINRFSSSGGAGATFTCSRLTGC
;
A
#
# COMPACT_ATOMS: atom_id res chain seq x y z
N MET A 1 -0.71 45.81 -44.31
CA MET A 1 -0.44 45.73 -43.33
C MET A 1 -0.98 44.80 -42.54
N ASN A 2 -0.65 43.88 -42.35
CA ASN A 2 -0.85 42.76 -42.07
C ASN A 2 -0.12 42.13 -41.12
N TYR A 3 -0.34 42.29 -40.25
CA TYR A 3 0.24 42.03 -39.31
C TYR A 3 -0.22 41.29 -38.40
N LEU A 4 -0.23 40.52 -38.54
CA LEU A 4 0.03 40.22 -37.57
C LEU A 4 -0.61 39.94 -36.64
N LEU A 5 -1.19 39.34 -36.90
CA LEU A 5 -1.75 38.27 -36.38
C LEU A 5 -0.83 37.21 -36.21
N TYR A 6 0.07 37.53 -35.54
CA TYR A 6 0.68 36.63 -34.73
C TYR A 6 -0.27 36.41 -33.68
N GLY A 7 -1.10 35.54 -33.98
CA GLY A 7 -1.82 34.85 -32.98
C GLY A 7 -0.84 34.43 -31.97
N LEU A 8 -0.93 35.03 -30.89
CA LEU A 8 -0.35 34.54 -29.69
C LEU A 8 -1.00 33.19 -29.50
N LEU A 9 -0.29 32.20 -29.93
CA LEU A 9 -0.61 30.85 -29.56
C LEU A 9 -0.24 30.78 -28.11
N LEU A 10 -1.13 31.20 -27.31
CA LEU A 10 -1.13 30.86 -25.93
C LEU A 10 -1.29 29.35 -25.86
N ILE A 11 -0.18 28.71 -25.95
CA ILE A 11 -0.14 27.33 -25.55
C ILE A 11 -0.42 27.37 -24.07
N PHE A 12 -1.68 27.24 -23.76
CA PHE A 12 -2.03 26.81 -22.45
C PHE A 12 -1.44 25.43 -22.32
N ALA A 13 -0.24 25.39 -21.82
CA ALA A 13 0.24 24.18 -21.26
C ALA A 13 -0.73 23.86 -20.13
N THR A 14 -1.73 23.09 -20.44
CA THR A 14 -2.50 22.44 -19.43
C THR A 14 -1.49 21.57 -18.70
N GLN A 15 -1.08 22.05 -17.58
CA GLN A 15 -0.34 21.21 -16.68
C GLN A 15 -1.29 20.08 -16.33
N ALA A 16 -1.07 18.97 -16.95
CA ALA A 16 -1.64 17.75 -16.46
C ALA A 16 -1.07 17.56 -15.06
N ASN A 17 -1.83 18.00 -14.11
CA ASN A 17 -1.54 17.65 -12.74
C ASN A 17 -1.68 16.14 -12.66
N ALA A 18 -0.55 15.48 -12.71
CA ALA A 18 -0.49 14.07 -12.43
C ALA A 18 -0.72 13.79 -10.94
N GLN A 19 -1.37 14.66 -10.26
CA GLN A 19 -1.91 14.36 -8.97
C GLN A 19 -3.13 13.49 -9.22
N THR A 20 -2.93 12.20 -9.00
CA THR A 20 -4.06 11.41 -8.58
C THR A 20 -4.84 12.25 -7.58
N PRO A 21 -6.11 12.52 -7.86
CA PRO A 21 -6.92 13.29 -6.95
C PRO A 21 -6.81 12.60 -5.62
N SER A 22 -6.07 13.18 -4.85
CA SER A 22 -5.84 12.93 -3.48
C SER A 22 -6.71 11.92 -2.86
N LEU A 23 -6.25 10.76 -2.95
CA LEU A 23 -6.58 9.72 -2.02
C LEU A 23 -5.70 9.88 -0.78
N LEU A 24 -5.41 11.14 -0.42
CA LEU A 24 -4.67 11.40 0.79
C LEU A 24 -5.55 11.05 1.96
N ALA A 25 -5.21 9.95 2.59
CA ALA A 25 -5.84 9.54 3.81
C ALA A 25 -5.54 10.56 4.92
N ASN A 26 -6.55 10.86 5.71
CA ASN A 26 -6.36 11.59 6.96
C ASN A 26 -5.89 10.61 8.01
N CYS A 27 -4.72 10.84 8.56
CA CYS A 27 -4.12 9.95 9.55
C CYS A 27 -3.95 10.66 10.88
N THR A 28 -4.21 9.93 11.96
CA THR A 28 -3.87 10.32 13.32
C THR A 28 -2.85 9.35 13.88
N ARG A 29 -1.88 9.88 14.56
CA ARG A 29 -0.82 9.08 15.18
C ARG A 29 -0.81 9.29 16.68
N SER A 30 -0.77 8.19 17.43
CA SER A 30 -0.55 8.23 18.87
C SER A 30 0.36 7.07 19.25
N ALA A 31 1.41 7.36 20.04
CA ALA A 31 2.39 6.36 20.47
C ALA A 31 2.81 5.41 19.34
N ASN A 32 2.38 4.16 19.39
CA ASN A 32 2.69 3.11 18.42
C ASN A 32 1.54 2.81 17.44
N LEU A 33 0.49 3.63 17.45
CA LEU A 33 -0.70 3.43 16.61
C LEU A 33 -0.78 4.52 15.55
N LEU A 34 -1.00 4.12 14.30
CA LEU A 34 -1.34 4.98 13.19
C LEU A 34 -2.72 4.56 12.68
N ALA A 35 -3.67 5.48 12.64
CA ALA A 35 -5.01 5.23 12.13
C ALA A 35 -5.34 6.22 11.02
N CYS A 36 -5.80 5.71 9.90
CA CYS A 36 -6.06 6.48 8.69
C CYS A 36 -7.45 6.21 8.13
N VAL A 37 -8.07 7.26 7.57
CA VAL A 37 -9.32 7.16 6.81
C VAL A 37 -9.13 7.91 5.51
N ASP A 38 -9.43 7.28 4.39
CA ASP A 38 -9.36 7.92 3.09
C ASP A 38 -10.68 8.62 2.72
N PRO A 39 -10.71 9.43 1.64
CA PRO A 39 -11.92 10.12 1.22
C PRO A 39 -13.07 9.21 0.80
N LEU A 40 -12.81 7.96 0.48
CA LEU A 40 -13.85 6.98 0.15
C LEU A 40 -14.44 6.32 1.39
N GLY A 41 -13.88 6.57 2.57
CA GLY A 41 -14.31 5.96 3.82
C GLY A 41 -13.59 4.65 4.16
N ASN A 42 -12.62 4.21 3.36
CA ASN A 42 -11.78 3.08 3.74
C ASN A 42 -10.92 3.48 4.94
N ALA A 43 -10.86 2.62 5.92
CA ALA A 43 -10.13 2.87 7.15
C ALA A 43 -9.06 1.79 7.36
N TYR A 44 -7.94 2.19 7.90
CA TYR A 44 -6.89 1.24 8.26
C TYR A 44 -6.09 1.75 9.43
N SER A 45 -5.56 0.81 10.19
CA SER A 45 -4.71 1.12 11.32
C SER A 45 -3.49 0.19 11.35
N VAL A 46 -2.41 0.72 11.85
CA VAL A 46 -1.14 0.01 12.03
C VAL A 46 -0.66 0.24 13.44
N ALA A 47 -0.45 -0.82 14.18
CA ALA A 47 0.11 -0.77 15.52
C ALA A 47 1.34 -1.66 15.58
N THR A 48 2.43 -1.18 16.16
CA THR A 48 3.65 -1.94 16.31
C THR A 48 3.95 -2.13 17.80
N ILE A 49 4.08 -3.38 18.21
CA ILE A 49 4.40 -3.76 19.58
C ILE A 49 5.57 -4.74 19.53
N GLY A 50 6.75 -4.29 19.98
CA GLY A 50 7.96 -5.09 19.86
C GLY A 50 8.31 -5.38 18.40
N SER A 51 8.44 -6.65 18.07
CA SER A 51 8.74 -7.11 16.71
C SER A 51 7.50 -7.48 15.89
N THR A 52 6.31 -7.18 16.42
CA THR A 52 5.04 -7.54 15.78
C THR A 52 4.30 -6.27 15.36
N THR A 53 3.83 -6.26 14.11
CA THR A 53 3.01 -5.21 13.56
C THR A 53 1.61 -5.75 13.28
N TYR A 54 0.61 -5.07 13.82
CA TYR A 54 -0.80 -5.41 13.64
C TYR A 54 -1.43 -4.41 12.68
N LEU A 55 -1.96 -4.92 11.57
CA LEU A 55 -2.65 -4.12 10.58
C LEU A 55 -4.12 -4.51 10.56
N ARG A 56 -4.99 -3.54 10.48
CA ARG A 56 -6.42 -3.74 10.34
C ARG A 56 -6.96 -2.78 9.30
N GLY A 57 -7.96 -3.22 8.58
CA GLY A 57 -8.59 -2.37 7.60
C GLY A 57 -10.05 -2.66 7.40
N PHE A 58 -10.72 -1.66 6.82
CA PHE A 58 -12.10 -1.76 6.38
C PHE A 58 -12.19 -1.17 4.98
N GLU A 59 -12.75 -1.95 4.06
CA GLU A 59 -12.99 -1.54 2.67
C GLU A 59 -14.49 -1.26 2.51
N VAL A 60 -14.82 -0.05 2.06
CA VAL A 60 -16.22 0.36 1.85
C VAL A 60 -16.87 -0.46 0.74
N ILE A 61 -16.13 -0.66 -0.35
CA ILE A 61 -16.59 -1.52 -1.44
C ILE A 61 -16.55 -2.96 -0.96
N GLY A 62 -17.71 -3.61 -0.91
CA GLY A 62 -17.83 -4.98 -0.41
C GLY A 62 -17.97 -5.08 1.10
N LYS A 63 -17.88 -3.98 1.83
CA LYS A 63 -17.99 -3.95 3.31
C LYS A 63 -17.13 -5.00 3.99
N ARG A 64 -15.87 -5.02 3.60
CA ARG A 64 -14.92 -6.05 3.98
C ARG A 64 -14.01 -5.55 5.10
N TYR A 65 -13.96 -6.29 6.20
CA TYR A 65 -12.98 -6.11 7.27
C TYR A 65 -11.84 -7.09 7.06
N TRP A 66 -10.63 -6.65 7.36
CA TRP A 66 -9.47 -7.52 7.33
C TRP A 66 -8.51 -7.18 8.46
N ALA A 67 -7.72 -8.17 8.83
CA ALA A 67 -6.66 -8.03 9.81
C ALA A 67 -5.43 -8.81 9.35
N GLN A 68 -4.27 -8.25 9.55
CA GLN A 68 -3.00 -8.88 9.22
C GLN A 68 -2.01 -8.67 10.37
N THR A 69 -1.24 -9.68 10.65
CA THR A 69 -0.17 -9.64 11.64
C THR A 69 1.15 -9.92 10.94
N ASN A 70 2.11 -9.04 11.13
CA ASN A 70 3.48 -9.20 10.66
C ASN A 70 4.38 -9.42 11.86
N SER A 71 5.10 -10.52 11.88
CA SER A 71 6.04 -10.86 12.95
C SER A 71 7.44 -10.95 12.38
N ARG A 72 8.36 -10.21 12.97
CA ARG A 72 9.74 -10.14 12.52
C ARG A 72 10.66 -10.96 13.41
N TYR A 73 11.44 -11.83 12.76
CA TYR A 73 12.46 -12.64 13.39
C TYR A 73 13.78 -12.47 12.64
N GLY A 74 14.62 -11.54 13.09
CA GLY A 74 15.86 -11.21 12.38
C GLY A 74 15.59 -10.69 10.97
N GLN A 75 16.05 -11.42 9.96
CA GLN A 75 15.91 -11.08 8.54
C GLN A 75 14.63 -11.62 7.91
N LEU A 76 13.81 -12.29 8.68
CA LEU A 76 12.60 -12.95 8.24
C LEU A 76 11.39 -12.25 8.84
N THR A 77 10.44 -11.89 8.00
CA THR A 77 9.14 -11.36 8.43
C THR A 77 8.05 -12.28 7.92
N PHE A 78 7.28 -12.85 8.83
CA PHE A 78 6.07 -13.61 8.51
C PHE A 78 4.87 -12.70 8.58
N PHE A 79 3.91 -12.91 7.70
CA PHE A 79 2.63 -12.26 7.80
C PHE A 79 1.49 -13.28 7.62
N THR A 80 0.44 -13.06 8.37
CA THR A 80 -0.82 -13.82 8.26
C THR A 80 -1.96 -12.84 8.29
N GLY A 81 -2.98 -13.10 7.50
CA GLY A 81 -4.14 -12.23 7.42
C GLY A 81 -5.43 -13.01 7.25
N LEU A 82 -6.51 -12.36 7.63
CA LEU A 82 -7.86 -12.91 7.54
C LEU A 82 -8.83 -11.77 7.24
N ALA A 83 -9.79 -12.03 6.38
CA ALA A 83 -10.84 -11.09 6.04
C ALA A 83 -12.23 -11.61 6.44
N SER A 84 -13.20 -10.70 6.55
CA SER A 84 -14.57 -11.03 6.94
C SER A 84 -15.31 -11.89 5.92
N ASP A 85 -14.84 -11.93 4.68
CA ASP A 85 -15.36 -12.82 3.63
C ASP A 85 -14.81 -14.24 3.71
N GLY A 86 -13.96 -14.53 4.69
CA GLY A 86 -13.34 -15.83 4.89
C GLY A 86 -12.01 -16.01 4.16
N GLU A 87 -11.57 -15.06 3.34
CA GLU A 87 -10.25 -15.13 2.72
C GLU A 87 -9.16 -15.07 3.77
N ALA A 88 -8.19 -15.97 3.68
CA ALA A 88 -7.02 -15.99 4.53
C ALA A 88 -5.76 -15.98 3.65
N TRP A 89 -4.72 -15.33 4.12
CA TRP A 89 -3.45 -15.28 3.41
C TRP A 89 -2.29 -15.42 4.38
N VAL A 90 -1.21 -15.97 3.88
CA VAL A 90 0.03 -16.14 4.61
C VAL A 90 1.21 -15.84 3.68
N GLY A 91 2.29 -15.43 4.25
CA GLY A 91 3.50 -15.25 3.48
C GLY A 91 4.68 -14.90 4.34
N TYR A 92 5.79 -14.70 3.68
CA TYR A 92 6.99 -14.24 4.34
C TYR A 92 7.84 -13.40 3.39
N THR A 93 8.63 -12.55 4.00
CA THR A 93 9.70 -11.80 3.36
C THR A 93 10.99 -12.17 4.06
N ARG A 94 11.97 -12.62 3.30
CA ARG A 94 13.30 -12.97 3.81
C ARG A 94 14.37 -12.16 3.12
N ARG A 95 15.19 -11.52 3.90
CA ARG A 95 16.33 -10.77 3.38
C ARG A 95 17.58 -11.65 3.35
N VAL A 96 18.18 -11.77 2.18
CA VAL A 96 19.43 -12.52 1.99
C VAL A 96 20.41 -11.60 1.30
N GLY A 97 21.32 -11.01 2.08
CA GLY A 97 22.27 -10.02 1.56
C GLY A 97 21.51 -8.80 1.00
N TRP A 98 21.69 -8.53 -0.29
CA TRP A 98 21.02 -7.42 -0.99
C TRP A 98 19.71 -7.81 -1.66
N THR A 99 19.34 -9.06 -1.54
CA THR A 99 18.14 -9.62 -2.15
C THR A 99 17.08 -9.86 -1.10
N THR A 100 15.84 -9.56 -1.42
CA THR A 100 14.67 -9.87 -0.61
C THR A 100 13.80 -10.87 -1.35
N ILE A 101 13.52 -11.98 -0.70
CA ILE A 101 12.65 -13.03 -1.23
C ILE A 101 11.28 -12.86 -0.59
N ASN A 102 10.24 -12.78 -1.40
CA ASN A 102 8.87 -12.64 -0.94
C ASN A 102 8.04 -13.83 -1.43
N ARG A 103 7.25 -14.38 -0.55
CA ARG A 103 6.32 -15.44 -0.88
C ARG A 103 4.96 -15.14 -0.28
N PHE A 104 3.93 -15.32 -1.09
CA PHE A 104 2.56 -15.05 -0.73
C PHE A 104 1.66 -16.19 -1.18
N SER A 105 0.68 -16.54 -0.36
CA SER A 105 -0.31 -17.57 -0.66
C SER A 105 -1.65 -17.18 -0.03
N SER A 106 -2.73 -17.32 -0.77
CA SER A 106 -4.08 -16.99 -0.33
C SER A 106 -5.00 -18.20 -0.44
N SER A 107 -5.98 -18.29 0.43
CA SER A 107 -7.03 -19.31 0.37
C SER A 107 -7.90 -19.22 -0.89
N GLY A 108 -7.92 -18.06 -1.56
CA GLY A 108 -8.59 -17.89 -2.85
C GLY A 108 -7.82 -18.44 -4.04
N GLY A 109 -6.68 -19.10 -3.82
CA GLY A 109 -5.85 -19.67 -4.87
C GLY A 109 -4.81 -18.73 -5.45
N ALA A 110 -4.78 -17.46 -5.05
CA ALA A 110 -3.74 -16.54 -5.45
C ALA A 110 -2.44 -16.88 -4.73
N GLY A 111 -1.34 -16.84 -5.45
CA GLY A 111 -0.03 -17.06 -4.90
C GLY A 111 1.02 -16.39 -5.76
N ALA A 112 2.10 -15.94 -5.13
CA ALA A 112 3.21 -15.33 -5.81
C ALA A 112 4.51 -15.57 -5.06
N THR A 113 5.59 -15.73 -5.79
CA THR A 113 6.95 -15.73 -5.26
C THR A 113 7.76 -14.78 -6.13
N PHE A 114 8.36 -13.77 -5.52
CA PHE A 114 9.14 -12.79 -6.24
C PHE A 114 10.32 -12.33 -5.41
N THR A 115 11.35 -11.86 -6.08
CA THR A 115 12.55 -11.34 -5.44
C THR A 115 12.72 -9.87 -5.74
N CYS A 116 13.15 -9.13 -4.75
CA CYS A 116 13.50 -7.73 -4.88
C CYS A 116 14.97 -7.55 -4.54
N SER A 117 15.65 -6.65 -5.20
CA SER A 117 17.03 -6.31 -4.88
C SER A 117 17.21 -4.80 -4.75
N ARG A 118 18.28 -4.39 -4.10
CA ARG A 118 18.60 -2.95 -4.00
C ARG A 118 18.90 -2.32 -5.35
N LEU A 119 19.33 -3.12 -6.33
CA LEU A 119 19.70 -2.61 -7.65
C LEU A 119 18.51 -2.54 -8.60
N THR A 120 17.60 -3.50 -8.52
CA THR A 120 16.48 -3.63 -9.45
C THR A 120 15.14 -3.24 -8.82
N GLY A 121 15.05 -3.18 -7.49
CA GLY A 121 13.80 -2.96 -6.79
C GLY A 121 12.82 -4.14 -6.89
N CYS A 122 11.59 -3.85 -6.66
CA CYS A 122 10.48 -4.80 -6.83
C CYS A 122 9.63 -4.42 -8.02
#